data_cda6c7697442c74e7de26bbd4e8a4ff7
#
_entry.id   cda6c7697442c74e7de26bbd4e8a4ff7
#
_cell.length_a   1.000
_cell.length_b   1.000
_cell.length_c   1.000
_cell.angle_alpha   90.00
_cell.angle_beta   90.00
_cell.angle_gamma   90.00
#
_symmetry.space_group_name_H-M   'P 1'
#
loop_
_entity.id
_entity.type
_entity.pdbx_description
1 polymer ?
#
loop_
_entity_poly.entity_id
_entity_poly.type
_entity_poly.pdbx_seq_one_letter_code
_entity_poly.pdbx_strand_id
1 'polypeptide(L)'
;MDVAKVMIVEDDVIVAEDLSRALRASGYDVPGYAMSGDEALDLARAVTPDLILMDVFLSDGHDGITVARTITDWMDVPIVFITACSTEKMVEAAVSAGAAGYIVKPFQFRQVTAAIKVALQRRRRTAKPLPAAETAGPFAARLQRAQALLSDDAVWTVGDALHGGPRGIRITRREKEIIRGLVCCRRLSTVAMELGISVHTARNHLKSIFHKLDVHSQDELLQCVMQDDQA
;
A
#
# COMPACT_ATOMS: atom_id res chain seq x y z
N MET A 1 -9.83 -25.77 17.68
CA MET A 1 -9.57 -25.14 16.37
C MET A 1 -8.19 -24.58 16.46
N ASP A 2 -7.30 -24.99 15.56
CA ASP A 2 -5.93 -24.42 15.56
C ASP A 2 -6.02 -22.94 15.24
N VAL A 3 -5.28 -22.14 16.00
CA VAL A 3 -5.17 -20.70 15.81
C VAL A 3 -4.37 -20.45 14.54
N ALA A 4 -4.93 -19.68 13.62
CA ALA A 4 -4.26 -19.43 12.34
C ALA A 4 -2.98 -18.60 12.53
N LYS A 5 -1.88 -19.07 11.92
CA LYS A 5 -0.58 -18.42 11.92
C LYS A 5 -0.51 -17.35 10.84
N VAL A 6 -0.35 -16.09 11.23
CA VAL A 6 -0.20 -14.95 10.33
C VAL A 6 1.22 -14.41 10.42
N MET A 7 1.96 -14.50 9.34
CA MET A 7 3.28 -13.92 9.21
C MET A 7 3.16 -12.49 8.65
N ILE A 8 4.01 -11.59 9.11
CA ILE A 8 4.05 -10.19 8.66
C ILE A 8 5.39 -9.93 7.97
N VAL A 9 5.34 -9.22 6.85
CA VAL A 9 6.52 -8.69 6.14
C VAL A 9 6.33 -7.20 5.97
N GLU A 10 7.06 -6.42 6.76
CA GLU A 10 6.94 -4.97 6.85
C GLU A 10 8.27 -4.39 7.32
N ASP A 11 8.86 -3.47 6.59
CA ASP A 11 10.17 -2.87 6.90
C ASP A 11 10.10 -1.73 7.93
N ASP A 12 8.90 -1.21 8.22
CA ASP A 12 8.67 -0.28 9.33
C ASP A 12 8.38 -1.07 10.62
N VAL A 13 9.35 -1.08 11.52
CA VAL A 13 9.26 -1.80 12.80
C VAL A 13 8.04 -1.40 13.62
N ILE A 14 7.65 -0.12 13.60
CA ILE A 14 6.51 0.37 14.37
C ILE A 14 5.21 -0.20 13.81
N VAL A 15 5.07 -0.21 12.48
CA VAL A 15 3.91 -0.78 11.79
C VAL A 15 3.85 -2.29 12.00
N ALA A 16 4.98 -2.99 11.88
CA ALA A 16 5.07 -4.43 12.09
C ALA A 16 4.67 -4.84 13.52
N GLU A 17 5.17 -4.11 14.54
CA GLU A 17 4.82 -4.36 15.95
C GLU A 17 3.35 -4.05 16.25
N ASP A 18 2.81 -2.94 15.73
CA ASP A 18 1.41 -2.58 15.93
C ASP A 18 0.47 -3.61 15.28
N LEU A 19 0.77 -4.06 14.05
CA LEU A 19 0.05 -5.14 13.39
C LEU A 19 0.13 -6.44 14.19
N SER A 20 1.34 -6.81 14.63
CA SER A 20 1.58 -8.03 15.43
C SER A 20 0.76 -8.01 16.72
N ARG A 21 0.79 -6.92 17.47
CA ARG A 21 0.04 -6.75 18.71
C ARG A 21 -1.47 -6.86 18.47
N ALA A 22 -1.96 -6.15 17.47
CA ALA A 22 -3.38 -6.11 17.16
C ALA A 22 -3.91 -7.46 16.63
N LEU A 23 -3.12 -8.20 15.84
CA LEU A 23 -3.47 -9.53 15.36
C LEU A 23 -3.51 -10.55 16.50
N ARG A 24 -2.50 -10.55 17.39
CA ARG A 24 -2.52 -11.41 18.58
C ARG A 24 -3.72 -11.12 19.48
N ALA A 25 -4.05 -9.84 19.69
CA ALA A 25 -5.26 -9.46 20.42
C ALA A 25 -6.56 -9.92 19.76
N SER A 26 -6.54 -10.14 18.44
CA SER A 26 -7.67 -10.67 17.65
C SER A 26 -7.70 -12.20 17.56
N GLY A 27 -6.80 -12.90 18.28
CA GLY A 27 -6.77 -14.35 18.37
C GLY A 27 -6.01 -15.05 17.24
N TYR A 28 -5.13 -14.35 16.51
CA TYR A 28 -4.21 -14.95 15.56
C TYR A 28 -2.87 -15.29 16.24
N ASP A 29 -2.22 -16.35 15.80
CA ASP A 29 -0.83 -16.61 16.12
C ASP A 29 0.06 -15.81 15.17
N VAL A 30 0.96 -15.00 15.72
CA VAL A 30 1.95 -14.22 14.95
C VAL A 30 3.34 -14.69 15.39
N PRO A 31 3.93 -15.68 14.71
CA PRO A 31 5.22 -16.27 15.11
C PRO A 31 6.38 -15.27 14.98
N GLY A 32 6.23 -14.25 14.12
CA GLY A 32 7.22 -13.21 13.92
C GLY A 32 6.84 -12.29 12.76
N TYR A 33 7.71 -11.31 12.53
CA TYR A 33 7.69 -10.47 11.34
C TYR A 33 9.09 -10.43 10.70
N ALA A 34 9.13 -10.22 9.40
CA ALA A 34 10.33 -10.02 8.61
C ALA A 34 10.40 -8.56 8.14
N MET A 35 11.59 -7.98 8.14
CA MET A 35 11.83 -6.60 7.75
C MET A 35 12.46 -6.47 6.36
N SER A 36 12.79 -7.60 5.74
CA SER A 36 13.42 -7.67 4.42
C SER A 36 12.88 -8.85 3.62
N GLY A 37 13.17 -8.86 2.31
CA GLY A 37 12.79 -9.97 1.44
C GLY A 37 13.46 -11.28 1.82
N ASP A 38 14.76 -11.24 2.16
CA ASP A 38 15.51 -12.43 2.57
C ASP A 38 15.00 -12.99 3.89
N GLU A 39 14.78 -12.14 4.90
CA GLU A 39 14.18 -12.55 6.16
C GLU A 39 12.77 -13.14 5.95
N ALA A 40 11.99 -12.61 5.00
CA ALA A 40 10.67 -13.13 4.69
C ALA A 40 10.73 -14.56 4.14
N LEU A 41 11.68 -14.86 3.25
CA LEU A 41 11.90 -16.20 2.71
C LEU A 41 12.30 -17.20 3.80
N ASP A 42 13.20 -16.79 4.67
CA ASP A 42 13.69 -17.65 5.76
C ASP A 42 12.62 -17.90 6.83
N LEU A 43 11.90 -16.83 7.22
CA LEU A 43 10.82 -16.94 8.20
C LEU A 43 9.67 -17.81 7.66
N ALA A 44 9.28 -17.64 6.39
CA ALA A 44 8.23 -18.44 5.78
C ALA A 44 8.55 -19.95 5.81
N ARG A 45 9.81 -20.32 5.56
CA ARG A 45 10.27 -21.71 5.66
C ARG A 45 10.22 -22.25 7.09
N ALA A 46 10.62 -21.40 8.06
CA ALA A 46 10.71 -21.81 9.47
C ALA A 46 9.34 -22.01 10.12
N VAL A 47 8.37 -21.11 9.82
CA VAL A 47 7.08 -21.07 10.55
C VAL A 47 5.91 -21.69 9.81
N THR A 48 6.02 -21.90 8.49
CA THR A 48 4.94 -22.41 7.64
C THR A 48 3.61 -21.71 7.95
N PRO A 49 3.45 -20.42 7.56
CA PRO A 49 2.28 -19.63 7.93
C PRO A 49 1.00 -20.07 7.19
N ASP A 50 -0.14 -19.79 7.79
CA ASP A 50 -1.46 -19.96 7.15
C ASP A 50 -1.82 -18.80 6.23
N LEU A 51 -1.24 -17.62 6.48
CA LEU A 51 -1.39 -16.40 5.70
C LEU A 51 -0.18 -15.49 5.89
N ILE A 52 0.17 -14.74 4.84
CA ILE A 52 1.21 -13.71 4.89
C ILE A 52 0.58 -12.34 4.63
N LEU A 53 0.84 -11.38 5.52
CA LEU A 53 0.67 -9.96 5.27
C LEU A 53 1.98 -9.41 4.71
N MET A 54 1.97 -8.82 3.52
CA MET A 54 3.17 -8.45 2.78
C MET A 54 3.11 -6.98 2.37
N ASP A 55 4.06 -6.16 2.83
CA ASP A 55 4.27 -4.86 2.18
C ASP A 55 4.86 -5.07 0.79
N VAL A 56 4.38 -4.29 -0.16
CA VAL A 56 4.91 -4.30 -1.53
C VAL A 56 6.28 -3.65 -1.59
N PHE A 57 6.52 -2.62 -0.79
CA PHE A 57 7.76 -1.84 -0.81
C PHE A 57 8.60 -2.10 0.43
N LEU A 58 9.67 -2.86 0.26
CA LEU A 58 10.65 -3.14 1.31
C LEU A 58 11.87 -2.23 1.15
N SER A 59 12.44 -1.77 2.25
CA SER A 59 13.56 -0.79 2.25
C SER A 59 14.89 -1.37 1.77
N ASP A 60 15.03 -2.70 1.75
CA ASP A 60 16.21 -3.41 1.26
C ASP A 60 16.31 -3.48 -0.28
N GLY A 61 15.34 -2.86 -0.98
CA GLY A 61 15.27 -2.86 -2.43
C GLY A 61 14.56 -4.06 -3.04
N HIS A 62 14.10 -5.01 -2.23
CA HIS A 62 13.25 -6.09 -2.70
C HIS A 62 11.82 -5.58 -2.95
N ASP A 63 11.22 -6.03 -4.04
CA ASP A 63 9.81 -5.87 -4.31
C ASP A 63 9.04 -7.01 -3.65
N GLY A 64 8.15 -6.67 -2.69
CA GLY A 64 7.34 -7.66 -1.98
C GLY A 64 6.50 -8.54 -2.90
N ILE A 65 6.14 -8.08 -4.09
CA ILE A 65 5.45 -8.92 -5.10
C ILE A 65 6.38 -10.02 -5.61
N THR A 66 7.65 -9.70 -5.84
CA THR A 66 8.66 -10.69 -6.24
C THR A 66 8.92 -11.69 -5.13
N VAL A 67 9.04 -11.22 -3.88
CA VAL A 67 9.18 -12.10 -2.70
C VAL A 67 7.96 -13.01 -2.56
N ALA A 68 6.76 -12.47 -2.73
CA ALA A 68 5.50 -13.22 -2.69
C ALA A 68 5.47 -14.34 -3.73
N ARG A 69 5.85 -14.05 -4.98
CA ARG A 69 5.95 -15.06 -6.05
C ARG A 69 6.93 -16.17 -5.67
N THR A 70 8.12 -15.79 -5.21
CA THR A 70 9.13 -16.77 -4.77
C THR A 70 8.58 -17.68 -3.68
N ILE A 71 7.83 -17.16 -2.70
CA ILE A 71 7.21 -17.98 -1.65
C ILE A 71 6.13 -18.90 -2.25
N THR A 72 5.27 -18.39 -3.12
CA THR A 72 4.16 -19.17 -3.69
C THR A 72 4.62 -20.25 -4.66
N ASP A 73 5.84 -20.17 -5.21
CA ASP A 73 6.42 -21.24 -6.04
C ASP A 73 6.64 -22.54 -5.26
N TRP A 74 6.81 -22.49 -3.94
CA TRP A 74 7.08 -23.66 -3.09
C TRP A 74 6.12 -23.82 -1.90
N MET A 75 5.25 -22.85 -1.63
CA MET A 75 4.27 -22.89 -0.55
C MET A 75 2.90 -22.39 -1.03
N ASP A 76 1.86 -23.22 -0.88
CA ASP A 76 0.47 -22.79 -1.08
C ASP A 76 -0.01 -21.99 0.13
N VAL A 77 0.25 -20.68 0.14
CA VAL A 77 -0.12 -19.75 1.21
C VAL A 77 -0.79 -18.50 0.64
N PRO A 78 -1.96 -18.08 1.17
CA PRO A 78 -2.59 -16.85 0.74
C PRO A 78 -1.77 -15.64 1.19
N ILE A 79 -1.56 -14.69 0.27
CA ILE A 79 -0.85 -13.44 0.52
C ILE A 79 -1.83 -12.28 0.43
N VAL A 80 -1.88 -11.46 1.48
CA VAL A 80 -2.61 -10.19 1.51
C VAL A 80 -1.58 -9.06 1.49
N PHE A 81 -1.57 -8.30 0.40
CA PHE A 81 -0.67 -7.16 0.30
C PHE A 81 -1.19 -5.97 1.10
N ILE A 82 -0.28 -5.29 1.79
CA ILE A 82 -0.51 -4.02 2.48
C ILE A 82 0.49 -3.03 1.91
N THR A 83 0.03 -1.95 1.28
CA THR A 83 0.93 -1.04 0.58
C THR A 83 0.46 0.40 0.64
N ALA A 84 1.39 1.33 0.56
CA ALA A 84 1.10 2.75 0.41
C ALA A 84 0.68 3.13 -1.02
N CYS A 85 0.91 2.26 -2.02
CA CYS A 85 0.64 2.55 -3.42
C CYS A 85 -0.57 1.76 -3.94
N SER A 86 -1.46 2.44 -4.66
CA SER A 86 -2.67 1.86 -5.26
C SER A 86 -2.74 2.06 -6.78
N THR A 87 -1.58 2.17 -7.46
CA THR A 87 -1.59 2.31 -8.93
C THR A 87 -2.14 1.04 -9.57
N GLU A 88 -2.84 1.20 -10.70
CA GLU A 88 -3.44 0.09 -11.45
C GLU A 88 -2.41 -1.01 -11.76
N LYS A 89 -1.22 -0.60 -12.19
CA LYS A 89 -0.10 -1.52 -12.47
C LYS A 89 0.31 -2.37 -11.26
N MET A 90 0.32 -1.78 -10.06
CA MET A 90 0.67 -2.50 -8.83
C MET A 90 -0.42 -3.49 -8.43
N VAL A 91 -1.68 -3.08 -8.60
CA VAL A 91 -2.83 -3.97 -8.35
C VAL A 91 -2.83 -5.13 -9.34
N GLU A 92 -2.60 -4.86 -10.63
CA GLU A 92 -2.47 -5.90 -11.66
C GLU A 92 -1.31 -6.85 -11.37
N ALA A 93 -0.15 -6.32 -10.95
CA ALA A 93 1.01 -7.12 -10.57
C ALA A 93 0.72 -8.01 -9.35
N ALA A 94 0.04 -7.48 -8.32
CA ALA A 94 -0.39 -8.24 -7.15
C ALA A 94 -1.41 -9.33 -7.52
N VAL A 95 -2.40 -9.01 -8.35
CA VAL A 95 -3.37 -9.99 -8.87
C VAL A 95 -2.67 -11.08 -9.67
N SER A 96 -1.73 -10.71 -10.55
CA SER A 96 -0.93 -11.67 -11.34
C SER A 96 -0.01 -12.54 -10.47
N ALA A 97 0.35 -12.07 -9.28
CA ALA A 97 1.09 -12.83 -8.26
C ALA A 97 0.17 -13.70 -7.38
N GLY A 98 -1.13 -13.80 -7.70
CA GLY A 98 -2.06 -14.61 -6.94
C GLY A 98 -2.49 -14.00 -5.60
N ALA A 99 -2.52 -12.67 -5.46
CA ALA A 99 -2.94 -12.00 -4.23
C ALA A 99 -4.31 -12.48 -3.75
N ALA A 100 -4.38 -12.90 -2.49
CA ALA A 100 -5.63 -13.25 -1.82
C ALA A 100 -6.39 -12.01 -1.32
N GLY A 101 -5.70 -10.86 -1.22
CA GLY A 101 -6.25 -9.57 -0.86
C GLY A 101 -5.24 -8.45 -1.04
N TYR A 102 -5.74 -7.21 -0.98
CA TYR A 102 -4.94 -6.00 -1.16
C TYR A 102 -5.50 -4.89 -0.27
N ILE A 103 -4.65 -4.24 0.51
CA ILE A 103 -5.02 -3.20 1.48
C ILE A 103 -4.12 -1.99 1.24
N VAL A 104 -4.72 -0.81 1.14
CA VAL A 104 -4.00 0.45 0.92
C VAL A 104 -3.80 1.18 2.24
N LYS A 105 -2.58 1.61 2.54
CA LYS A 105 -2.24 2.48 3.67
C LYS A 105 -2.69 3.93 3.36
N PRO A 106 -3.30 4.66 4.32
CA PRO A 106 -3.60 4.26 5.68
C PRO A 106 -4.83 3.35 5.76
N PHE A 107 -4.79 2.36 6.63
CA PHE A 107 -5.87 1.39 6.82
C PHE A 107 -6.37 1.40 8.27
N GLN A 108 -7.60 0.94 8.45
CA GLN A 108 -8.12 0.61 9.77
C GLN A 108 -7.90 -0.88 10.03
N PHE A 109 -7.53 -1.24 11.25
CA PHE A 109 -7.22 -2.63 11.61
C PHE A 109 -8.35 -3.62 11.27
N ARG A 110 -9.62 -3.19 11.37
CA ARG A 110 -10.79 -3.99 10.93
C ARG A 110 -10.72 -4.40 9.44
N GLN A 111 -10.07 -3.63 8.59
CA GLN A 111 -9.91 -3.99 7.17
C GLN A 111 -8.90 -5.12 7.02
N VAL A 112 -7.83 -5.10 7.83
CA VAL A 112 -6.81 -6.17 7.86
C VAL A 112 -7.45 -7.47 8.33
N THR A 113 -8.17 -7.45 9.45
CA THR A 113 -8.86 -8.66 9.96
C THR A 113 -9.92 -9.20 9.02
N ALA A 114 -10.65 -8.32 8.32
CA ALA A 114 -11.63 -8.74 7.32
C ALA A 114 -10.95 -9.43 6.11
N ALA A 115 -9.86 -8.85 5.60
CA ALA A 115 -9.11 -9.43 4.49
C ALA A 115 -8.50 -10.80 4.87
N ILE A 116 -7.91 -10.92 6.06
CA ILE A 116 -7.39 -12.18 6.59
C ILE A 116 -8.48 -13.24 6.64
N LYS A 117 -9.64 -12.92 7.23
CA LYS A 117 -10.76 -13.85 7.33
C LYS A 117 -11.22 -14.36 5.95
N VAL A 118 -11.36 -13.45 4.98
CA VAL A 118 -11.75 -13.81 3.61
C VAL A 118 -10.70 -14.71 2.95
N ALA A 119 -9.42 -14.37 3.07
CA ALA A 119 -8.32 -15.12 2.47
C ALA A 119 -8.22 -16.55 3.07
N LEU A 120 -8.30 -16.68 4.39
CA LEU A 120 -8.29 -17.98 5.07
C LEU A 120 -9.52 -18.83 4.74
N GLN A 121 -10.71 -18.21 4.62
CA GLN A 121 -11.92 -18.94 4.22
C GLN A 121 -11.84 -19.44 2.77
N ARG A 122 -11.27 -18.67 1.86
CA ARG A 122 -11.04 -19.08 0.47
C ARG A 122 -10.11 -20.28 0.41
N ARG A 123 -8.97 -20.25 1.09
CA ARG A 123 -8.06 -21.40 1.17
C ARG A 123 -8.76 -22.68 1.65
N ARG A 124 -9.64 -22.58 2.65
CA ARG A 124 -10.41 -23.72 3.16
C ARG A 124 -11.47 -24.22 2.15
N ARG A 125 -11.88 -23.39 1.18
CA ARG A 125 -12.92 -23.71 0.17
C ARG A 125 -12.35 -24.14 -1.17
N THR A 126 -11.06 -23.97 -1.46
CA THR A 126 -10.43 -24.38 -2.73
C THR A 126 -10.36 -25.90 -2.94
N ALA A 127 -10.98 -26.69 -2.03
CA ALA A 127 -11.47 -28.04 -2.38
C ALA A 127 -12.70 -28.02 -3.32
N LYS A 128 -13.27 -26.84 -3.72
CA LYS A 128 -14.38 -26.71 -4.68
C LYS A 128 -14.32 -25.35 -5.39
N PRO A 129 -14.26 -25.29 -6.73
CA PRO A 129 -14.14 -24.02 -7.46
C PRO A 129 -15.43 -23.19 -7.33
N LEU A 130 -15.33 -21.90 -6.94
CA LEU A 130 -16.41 -20.92 -7.09
C LEU A 130 -16.02 -19.86 -8.15
N PRO A 131 -16.99 -19.35 -8.92
CA PRO A 131 -16.71 -18.42 -10.00
C PRO A 131 -16.23 -17.04 -9.51
N ALA A 132 -15.34 -16.45 -10.28
CA ALA A 132 -14.53 -15.26 -9.97
C ALA A 132 -15.28 -13.90 -9.97
N ALA A 133 -16.62 -13.88 -9.86
CA ALA A 133 -17.39 -12.69 -10.27
C ALA A 133 -17.90 -11.76 -9.15
N GLU A 134 -17.81 -12.09 -7.85
CA GLU A 134 -18.57 -11.32 -6.84
C GLU A 134 -17.78 -10.55 -5.77
N THR A 135 -16.48 -10.45 -5.86
CA THR A 135 -15.67 -9.73 -4.85
C THR A 135 -15.15 -8.35 -5.29
N ALA A 136 -15.50 -7.90 -6.48
CA ALA A 136 -15.03 -6.64 -7.04
C ALA A 136 -15.80 -5.38 -6.58
N GLY A 137 -17.03 -5.51 -6.09
CA GLY A 137 -17.92 -4.38 -5.91
C GLY A 137 -17.43 -3.23 -5.00
N PRO A 138 -17.17 -3.44 -3.70
CA PRO A 138 -16.76 -2.34 -2.81
C PRO A 138 -15.31 -1.92 -3.01
N PHE A 139 -14.44 -2.84 -3.42
CA PHE A 139 -13.02 -2.58 -3.63
C PHE A 139 -12.77 -1.86 -4.97
N ALA A 140 -13.42 -2.30 -6.05
CA ALA A 140 -13.33 -1.63 -7.36
C ALA A 140 -13.89 -0.20 -7.30
N ALA A 141 -14.99 0.03 -6.55
CA ALA A 141 -15.53 1.36 -6.34
C ALA A 141 -14.59 2.28 -5.54
N ARG A 142 -13.85 1.74 -4.55
CA ARG A 142 -12.82 2.50 -3.81
C ARG A 142 -11.58 2.74 -4.65
N LEU A 143 -11.19 1.77 -5.48
CA LEU A 143 -10.07 1.93 -6.42
C LEU A 143 -10.41 2.98 -7.50
N GLN A 144 -11.62 2.95 -8.07
CA GLN A 144 -12.10 3.97 -9.00
C GLN A 144 -12.18 5.37 -8.35
N ARG A 145 -12.57 5.45 -7.06
CA ARG A 145 -12.56 6.71 -6.31
C ARG A 145 -11.15 7.22 -6.05
N ALA A 146 -10.23 6.35 -5.65
CA ALA A 146 -8.81 6.70 -5.51
C ALA A 146 -8.20 7.11 -6.85
N GLN A 147 -8.58 6.45 -7.94
CA GLN A 147 -8.17 6.81 -9.31
C GLN A 147 -8.77 8.15 -9.77
N ALA A 148 -10.01 8.46 -9.40
CA ALA A 148 -10.64 9.75 -9.70
C ALA A 148 -9.95 10.90 -8.94
N LEU A 149 -9.53 10.68 -7.69
CA LEU A 149 -8.73 11.63 -6.91
C LEU A 149 -7.30 11.81 -7.46
N LEU A 150 -6.80 10.82 -8.22
CA LEU A 150 -5.49 10.83 -8.87
C LEU A 150 -5.56 11.26 -10.35
N SER A 151 -6.75 11.61 -10.87
CA SER A 151 -6.88 12.16 -12.22
C SER A 151 -6.14 13.51 -12.33
N ASP A 152 -5.66 13.84 -13.53
CA ASP A 152 -4.95 15.10 -13.75
C ASP A 152 -5.78 16.33 -13.33
N ASP A 153 -7.10 16.24 -13.47
CA ASP A 153 -8.05 17.31 -13.13
C ASP A 153 -8.22 17.49 -11.61
N ALA A 154 -8.24 16.41 -10.80
CA ALA A 154 -8.40 16.49 -9.36
C ALA A 154 -7.24 17.22 -8.65
N VAL A 155 -5.99 16.98 -9.09
CA VAL A 155 -4.82 17.68 -8.53
C VAL A 155 -4.81 19.17 -8.91
N TRP A 156 -5.45 19.54 -10.02
CA TRP A 156 -5.62 20.94 -10.41
C TRP A 156 -6.63 21.68 -9.54
N THR A 157 -7.74 21.06 -9.20
CA THR A 157 -8.81 21.65 -8.39
C THR A 157 -8.33 21.98 -6.99
N VAL A 158 -7.49 21.12 -6.40
CA VAL A 158 -6.90 21.36 -5.07
C VAL A 158 -5.95 22.55 -5.08
N GLY A 159 -5.12 22.71 -6.13
CA GLY A 159 -4.20 23.84 -6.26
C GLY A 159 -4.93 25.18 -6.47
N ASP A 160 -6.08 25.18 -7.11
CA ASP A 160 -6.87 26.38 -7.37
C ASP A 160 -7.75 26.79 -6.17
N ALA A 161 -8.22 25.83 -5.37
CA ALA A 161 -9.10 26.11 -4.21
C ALA A 161 -8.37 26.67 -3.00
N LEU A 162 -7.08 26.31 -2.81
CA LEU A 162 -6.30 26.70 -1.63
C LEU A 162 -5.81 28.15 -1.65
N HIS A 163 -5.75 28.80 -2.79
CA HIS A 163 -5.21 30.14 -2.91
C HIS A 163 -6.14 31.01 -3.76
N GLY A 164 -7.25 31.42 -3.19
CA GLY A 164 -8.19 32.41 -3.75
C GLY A 164 -7.56 33.76 -4.13
N GLY A 165 -6.39 33.74 -4.79
CA GLY A 165 -5.64 34.86 -5.27
C GLY A 165 -5.59 34.88 -6.80
N PRO A 166 -5.42 36.06 -7.43
CA PRO A 166 -5.54 36.29 -8.88
C PRO A 166 -4.40 35.73 -9.74
N ARG A 167 -3.54 34.85 -9.20
CA ARG A 167 -2.44 34.20 -9.94
C ARG A 167 -2.44 32.71 -9.62
N GLY A 168 -3.01 31.90 -10.50
CA GLY A 168 -3.01 30.45 -10.38
C GLY A 168 -1.59 29.89 -10.20
N ILE A 169 -1.41 29.09 -9.16
CA ILE A 169 -0.12 28.43 -8.87
C ILE A 169 0.14 27.39 -9.95
N ARG A 170 1.23 27.54 -10.69
CA ARG A 170 1.61 26.59 -11.74
C ARG A 170 2.43 25.44 -11.14
N ILE A 171 1.78 24.29 -10.94
CA ILE A 171 2.45 23.02 -10.62
C ILE A 171 2.88 22.37 -11.93
N THR A 172 4.17 22.05 -12.06
CA THR A 172 4.70 21.39 -13.25
C THR A 172 4.27 19.94 -13.31
N ARG A 173 4.30 19.33 -14.52
CA ARG A 173 3.99 17.90 -14.68
C ARG A 173 4.81 17.02 -13.72
N ARG A 174 6.11 17.31 -13.54
CA ARG A 174 6.98 16.53 -12.66
C ARG A 174 6.64 16.71 -11.18
N GLU A 175 6.26 17.90 -10.77
CA GLU A 175 5.78 18.17 -9.42
C GLU A 175 4.46 17.44 -9.13
N LYS A 176 3.54 17.38 -10.10
CA LYS A 176 2.30 16.60 -9.99
C LYS A 176 2.58 15.10 -9.81
N GLU A 177 3.51 14.55 -10.60
CA GLU A 177 3.92 13.15 -10.48
C GLU A 177 4.47 12.85 -9.08
N ILE A 178 5.25 13.76 -8.49
CA ILE A 178 5.77 13.63 -7.12
C ILE A 178 4.65 13.74 -6.10
N ILE A 179 3.74 14.72 -6.21
CA ILE A 179 2.59 14.84 -5.30
C ILE A 179 1.77 13.55 -5.34
N ARG A 180 1.44 13.04 -6.52
CA ARG A 180 0.72 11.77 -6.69
C ARG A 180 1.44 10.60 -6.02
N GLY A 181 2.74 10.48 -6.26
CA GLY A 181 3.56 9.45 -5.63
C GLY A 181 3.56 9.57 -4.10
N LEU A 182 3.66 10.77 -3.54
CA LEU A 182 3.63 10.99 -2.10
C LEU A 182 2.26 10.68 -1.48
N VAL A 183 1.16 11.01 -2.16
CA VAL A 183 -0.19 10.63 -1.74
C VAL A 183 -0.35 9.10 -1.72
N CYS A 184 0.22 8.41 -2.71
CA CYS A 184 0.16 6.95 -2.82
C CYS A 184 1.14 6.25 -1.86
N CYS A 185 2.41 6.65 -1.86
CA CYS A 185 3.51 5.88 -1.27
C CYS A 185 4.09 6.48 0.02
N ARG A 186 3.77 7.73 0.37
CA ARG A 186 4.27 8.51 1.52
C ARG A 186 5.80 8.63 1.64
N ARG A 187 6.61 7.79 1.00
CA ARG A 187 8.08 7.82 1.05
C ARG A 187 8.65 8.43 -0.22
N LEU A 188 9.37 9.53 -0.09
CA LEU A 188 9.98 10.23 -1.21
C LEU A 188 11.00 9.36 -1.97
N SER A 189 11.68 8.45 -1.28
CA SER A 189 12.63 7.50 -1.90
C SER A 189 11.94 6.55 -2.88
N THR A 190 10.76 6.03 -2.51
CA THR A 190 9.94 5.17 -3.37
C THR A 190 9.46 5.94 -4.60
N VAL A 191 8.94 7.15 -4.39
CA VAL A 191 8.51 8.04 -5.50
C VAL A 191 9.67 8.34 -6.45
N ALA A 192 10.87 8.60 -5.92
CA ALA A 192 12.06 8.85 -6.72
C ALA A 192 12.41 7.63 -7.61
N MET A 193 12.35 6.43 -7.04
CA MET A 193 12.61 5.17 -7.75
C MET A 193 11.57 4.94 -8.86
N GLU A 194 10.28 5.08 -8.57
CA GLU A 194 9.18 4.94 -9.56
C GLU A 194 9.32 5.93 -10.73
N LEU A 195 9.74 7.16 -10.42
CA LEU A 195 9.92 8.20 -11.41
C LEU A 195 11.27 8.14 -12.13
N GLY A 196 12.14 7.19 -11.79
CA GLY A 196 13.47 7.03 -12.40
C GLY A 196 14.40 8.22 -12.13
N ILE A 197 14.29 8.88 -10.96
CA ILE A 197 15.12 10.02 -10.57
C ILE A 197 15.84 9.77 -9.26
N SER A 198 16.91 10.53 -9.00
CA SER A 198 17.58 10.45 -7.72
C SER A 198 16.70 10.99 -6.58
N VAL A 199 16.85 10.44 -5.36
CA VAL A 199 16.18 10.97 -4.16
C VAL A 199 16.49 12.44 -3.94
N HIS A 200 17.72 12.88 -4.30
CA HIS A 200 18.11 14.27 -4.23
C HIS A 200 17.27 15.14 -5.19
N THR A 201 17.08 14.69 -6.42
CA THR A 201 16.23 15.37 -7.42
C THR A 201 14.78 15.45 -6.95
N ALA A 202 14.25 14.36 -6.42
CA ALA A 202 12.87 14.32 -5.87
C ALA A 202 12.73 15.30 -4.69
N ARG A 203 13.74 15.40 -3.82
CA ARG A 203 13.76 16.35 -2.69
C ARG A 203 13.76 17.81 -3.17
N ASN A 204 14.46 18.12 -4.26
CA ASN A 204 14.47 19.46 -4.83
C ASN A 204 13.09 19.84 -5.39
N HIS A 205 12.43 18.92 -6.09
CA HIS A 205 11.05 19.12 -6.52
C HIS A 205 10.09 19.29 -5.34
N LEU A 206 10.24 18.48 -4.28
CA LEU A 206 9.42 18.60 -3.08
C LEU A 206 9.57 19.97 -2.40
N LYS A 207 10.80 20.50 -2.31
CA LYS A 207 11.03 21.87 -1.82
C LYS A 207 10.32 22.93 -2.69
N SER A 208 10.36 22.76 -4.01
CA SER A 208 9.65 23.65 -4.94
C SER A 208 8.13 23.59 -4.73
N ILE A 209 7.58 22.37 -4.51
CA ILE A 209 6.15 22.14 -4.20
C ILE A 209 5.78 22.86 -2.90
N PHE A 210 6.58 22.67 -1.84
CA PHE A 210 6.34 23.30 -0.54
C PHE A 210 6.28 24.82 -0.65
N HIS A 211 7.25 25.42 -1.37
CA HIS A 211 7.27 26.85 -1.60
C HIS A 211 6.06 27.36 -2.41
N LYS A 212 5.63 26.58 -3.41
CA LYS A 212 4.49 26.95 -4.27
C LYS A 212 3.14 26.86 -3.54
N LEU A 213 2.97 25.86 -2.67
CA LEU A 213 1.73 25.58 -1.96
C LEU A 213 1.71 26.21 -0.56
N ASP A 214 2.78 26.94 -0.18
CA ASP A 214 2.94 27.54 1.15
C ASP A 214 2.76 26.55 2.30
N VAL A 215 3.31 25.32 2.13
CA VAL A 215 3.33 24.26 3.13
C VAL A 215 4.77 23.99 3.58
N HIS A 216 4.94 23.53 4.82
CA HIS A 216 6.25 23.44 5.44
C HIS A 216 6.68 22.00 5.74
N SER A 217 5.77 21.06 5.56
CA SER A 217 6.02 19.64 5.79
C SER A 217 5.30 18.75 4.78
N GLN A 218 5.74 17.49 4.68
CA GLN A 218 5.08 16.51 3.84
C GLN A 218 3.68 16.17 4.38
N ASP A 219 3.50 16.18 5.69
CA ASP A 219 2.19 15.92 6.31
C ASP A 219 1.20 17.05 6.03
N GLU A 220 1.63 18.31 6.07
CA GLU A 220 0.82 19.46 5.66
C GLU A 220 0.44 19.38 4.17
N LEU A 221 1.40 19.01 3.30
CA LEU A 221 1.12 18.78 1.89
C LEU A 221 0.05 17.71 1.69
N LEU A 222 0.17 16.56 2.38
CA LEU A 222 -0.79 15.48 2.30
C LEU A 222 -2.16 15.88 2.85
N GLN A 223 -2.21 16.60 3.96
CA GLN A 223 -3.46 17.16 4.49
C GLN A 223 -4.11 18.12 3.50
N CYS A 224 -3.34 19.04 2.94
CA CYS A 224 -3.79 20.00 1.95
C CYS A 224 -4.42 19.32 0.73
N VAL A 225 -3.79 18.26 0.21
CA VAL A 225 -4.27 17.51 -0.95
C VAL A 225 -5.45 16.58 -0.61
N MET A 226 -5.62 16.17 0.66
CA MET A 226 -6.66 15.23 1.09
C MET A 226 -7.90 15.89 1.72
N GLN A 227 -7.87 17.18 2.05
CA GLN A 227 -8.97 17.87 2.75
C GLN A 227 -10.10 18.38 1.86
N ASP A 228 -9.98 18.35 0.53
CA ASP A 228 -10.97 18.88 -0.40
C ASP A 228 -12.23 18.01 -0.62
N ASP A 229 -12.46 17.00 0.22
CA ASP A 229 -13.57 16.04 0.08
C ASP A 229 -14.76 16.31 1.02
N GLN A 230 -14.88 17.52 1.62
CA GLN A 230 -16.00 17.90 2.51
C GLN A 230 -16.70 19.22 2.15
N ALA A 231 -16.64 19.67 0.92
CA ALA A 231 -17.42 20.82 0.46
C ALA A 231 -18.48 20.44 -0.58
#